data_fc7c80867b636f5cb4d044b980beabc2
#
_entry.id   fc7c80867b636f5cb4d044b980beabc2
#
_cell.length_a   1.000
_cell.length_b   1.000
_cell.length_c   1.000
_cell.angle_alpha   90.00
_cell.angle_beta   90.00
_cell.angle_gamma   90.00
#
_symmetry.space_group_name_H-M   'P 1'
#
loop_
_entity.id
_entity.type
_entity.pdbx_description
1 polymer ?
#
loop_
_entity_poly.entity_id
_entity_poly.type
_entity_poly.pdbx_seq_one_letter_code
_entity_poly.pdbx_strand_id
1 'polypeptide(L)'
;MLDALKRYNWPILAAGAALAASVASIAVSQICLGVAILLTIRQWRHAKYPPGASLLLFFFAWTLLAASLSNTPIAAFPQIKKFFVYLIVPCLAAAYNGPDSAKNILTALGAAGTLSALWSLLQYAKTFSAAQAAGLDFTTAYVADRITGFMSHWMTFGGTMMTVFLLGLAYTLFNKPIRWRVPAALIFIAAALFLGWTRGIWIGTFAGALYLIWFWRKSFVLALPILAIAAVAVMPQPEKDRVLSIVKPRGNTDSNSHRAALFFTGLAMIQAHPLIGVGPEQVERNFEHYAPEDIPRPFPRAWWYGHLHNIYIQFSADRGIPAMLAIIGFFFWSTWTIARAAVRAGTDRKWMLHGIAAVSIGILVTGIFEHNLADSEILMLALGLITLGGSLAADQCTIPV
;
A
#
# COMPACT_ATOMS: atom_id res chain seq x y z
N MET A 1 35.28 18.25 9.65
CA MET A 1 33.81 18.04 9.73
C MET A 1 33.14 18.26 8.37
N LEU A 2 33.40 19.35 7.64
CA LEU A 2 32.83 19.62 6.31
C LEU A 2 33.22 18.59 5.24
N ASP A 3 34.44 18.04 5.25
CA ASP A 3 34.89 17.04 4.28
C ASP A 3 34.31 15.64 4.53
N ALA A 4 33.95 15.31 5.76
CA ALA A 4 33.22 14.10 6.10
C ALA A 4 31.77 14.15 5.58
N LEU A 5 31.15 15.33 5.58
CA LEU A 5 29.80 15.55 5.06
C LEU A 5 29.71 15.43 3.53
N LYS A 6 30.80 15.75 2.81
CA LYS A 6 30.88 15.60 1.34
C LYS A 6 30.93 14.15 0.86
N ARG A 7 31.23 13.18 1.75
CA ARG A 7 31.27 11.76 1.43
C ARG A 7 29.89 11.10 1.31
N TYR A 8 28.82 11.75 1.80
CA TYR A 8 27.49 11.19 1.79
C TYR A 8 26.66 11.77 0.64
N ASN A 9 25.94 10.89 -0.05
CA ASN A 9 24.93 11.31 -1.03
C ASN A 9 23.65 11.72 -0.30
N TRP A 10 23.61 12.96 0.20
CA TRP A 10 22.50 13.51 0.96
C TRP A 10 21.14 13.43 0.23
N PRO A 11 21.05 13.65 -1.09
CA PRO A 11 19.81 13.48 -1.85
C PRO A 11 19.17 12.12 -1.65
N ILE A 12 19.93 11.02 -1.84
CA ILE A 12 19.38 9.66 -1.71
C ILE A 12 19.09 9.30 -0.25
N LEU A 13 19.89 9.82 0.70
CA LEU A 13 19.64 9.61 2.12
C LEU A 13 18.33 10.28 2.56
N ALA A 14 18.08 11.52 2.13
CA ALA A 14 16.84 12.24 2.45
C ALA A 14 15.62 11.58 1.83
N ALA A 15 15.70 11.21 0.53
CA ALA A 15 14.61 10.54 -0.15
C ALA A 15 14.35 9.12 0.41
N GLY A 16 15.42 8.37 0.75
CA GLY A 16 15.32 7.07 1.41
C GLY A 16 14.78 7.15 2.82
N ALA A 17 15.18 8.18 3.58
CA ALA A 17 14.63 8.45 4.91
C ALA A 17 13.13 8.80 4.84
N ALA A 18 12.70 9.59 3.84
CA ALA A 18 11.28 9.85 3.62
C ALA A 18 10.49 8.55 3.42
N LEU A 19 11.02 7.62 2.61
CA LEU A 19 10.38 6.33 2.36
C LEU A 19 10.39 5.43 3.60
N ALA A 20 11.52 5.30 4.30
CA ALA A 20 11.61 4.44 5.48
C ALA A 20 10.80 4.98 6.67
N ALA A 21 10.80 6.31 6.87
CA ALA A 21 10.04 6.95 7.94
C ALA A 21 8.53 6.85 7.77
N SER A 22 8.02 6.63 6.54
CA SER A 22 6.58 6.45 6.31
C SER A 22 6.00 5.24 7.05
N VAL A 23 6.84 4.28 7.46
CA VAL A 23 6.44 3.12 8.30
C VAL A 23 6.33 3.46 9.78
N ALA A 24 6.85 4.61 10.21
CA ALA A 24 6.88 5.01 11.62
C ALA A 24 6.14 6.31 11.89
N SER A 25 6.28 7.30 11.01
CA SER A 25 5.67 8.63 11.19
C SER A 25 5.56 9.36 9.85
N ILE A 26 4.33 9.67 9.45
CA ILE A 26 4.09 10.44 8.22
C ILE A 26 4.67 11.86 8.34
N ALA A 27 4.64 12.46 9.52
CA ALA A 27 5.21 13.79 9.73
C ALA A 27 6.73 13.81 9.46
N VAL A 28 7.47 12.85 10.03
CA VAL A 28 8.90 12.69 9.78
C VAL A 28 9.16 12.40 8.30
N SER A 29 8.37 11.51 7.70
CA SER A 29 8.44 11.18 6.27
C SER A 29 8.29 12.44 5.39
N GLN A 30 7.29 13.28 5.66
CA GLN A 30 7.04 14.50 4.90
C GLN A 30 8.12 15.57 5.10
N ILE A 31 8.70 15.69 6.30
CA ILE A 31 9.84 16.57 6.55
C ILE A 31 11.06 16.11 5.73
N CYS A 32 11.38 14.81 5.78
CA CYS A 32 12.47 14.24 4.98
C CYS A 32 12.21 14.42 3.47
N LEU A 33 10.95 14.30 3.01
CA LEU A 33 10.58 14.59 1.62
C LEU A 33 10.82 16.05 1.26
N GLY A 34 10.46 17.00 2.13
CA GLY A 34 10.76 18.42 1.95
C GLY A 34 12.28 18.68 1.77
N VAL A 35 13.10 18.06 2.60
CA VAL A 35 14.57 18.11 2.47
C VAL A 35 15.03 17.48 1.14
N ALA A 36 14.47 16.33 0.76
CA ALA A 36 14.81 15.66 -0.50
C ALA A 36 14.46 16.54 -1.71
N ILE A 37 13.33 17.25 -1.70
CA ILE A 37 12.96 18.21 -2.75
C ILE A 37 14.01 19.28 -2.89
N LEU A 38 14.41 19.94 -1.79
CA LEU A 38 15.41 21.00 -1.82
C LEU A 38 16.76 20.53 -2.38
N LEU A 39 17.16 19.29 -2.07
CA LEU A 39 18.41 18.71 -2.52
C LEU A 39 18.38 18.21 -3.98
N THR A 40 17.21 17.88 -4.53
CA THR A 40 17.09 17.20 -5.83
C THR A 40 16.46 18.05 -6.94
N ILE A 41 15.73 19.11 -6.63
CA ILE A 41 14.87 19.85 -7.57
C ILE A 41 15.61 20.31 -8.85
N ARG A 42 16.87 20.69 -8.73
CA ARG A 42 17.72 21.09 -9.88
C ARG A 42 18.02 19.94 -10.83
N GLN A 43 17.94 18.70 -10.35
CA GLN A 43 18.30 17.47 -11.09
C GLN A 43 17.08 16.82 -11.74
N TRP A 44 15.85 17.24 -11.43
CA TRP A 44 14.62 16.62 -11.91
C TRP A 44 14.52 16.57 -13.43
N ARG A 45 15.07 17.54 -14.14
CA ARG A 45 15.08 17.59 -15.62
C ARG A 45 15.88 16.45 -16.25
N HIS A 46 16.86 15.92 -15.52
CA HIS A 46 17.76 14.86 -15.99
C HIS A 46 17.45 13.50 -15.36
N ALA A 47 16.42 13.43 -14.51
CA ALA A 47 16.02 12.21 -13.82
C ALA A 47 15.42 11.19 -14.78
N LYS A 48 15.75 9.91 -14.56
CA LYS A 48 15.13 8.79 -15.27
C LYS A 48 13.86 8.37 -14.53
N TYR A 49 12.73 8.84 -15.00
CA TYR A 49 11.44 8.56 -14.39
C TYR A 49 11.00 7.11 -14.63
N PRO A 50 10.18 6.52 -13.71
CA PRO A 50 9.61 5.21 -13.91
C PRO A 50 8.68 5.20 -15.14
N PRO A 51 8.54 4.05 -15.81
CA PRO A 51 7.63 3.91 -16.94
C PRO A 51 6.20 4.34 -16.58
N GLY A 52 5.56 5.08 -17.48
CA GLY A 52 4.21 5.58 -17.25
C GLY A 52 4.12 6.83 -16.35
N ALA A 53 5.23 7.47 -15.98
CA ALA A 53 5.21 8.70 -15.16
C ALA A 53 4.35 9.83 -15.75
N SER A 54 4.21 9.91 -17.08
CA SER A 54 3.29 10.83 -17.75
C SER A 54 1.81 10.63 -17.35
N LEU A 55 1.41 9.41 -17.00
CA LEU A 55 0.07 9.12 -16.50
C LEU A 55 -0.18 9.76 -15.12
N LEU A 56 0.85 9.92 -14.29
CA LEU A 56 0.72 10.68 -13.03
C LEU A 56 0.49 12.16 -13.29
N LEU A 57 1.15 12.75 -14.31
CA LEU A 57 0.92 14.14 -14.69
C LEU A 57 -0.50 14.32 -15.24
N PHE A 58 -0.96 13.37 -16.06
CA PHE A 58 -2.35 13.36 -16.54
C PHE A 58 -3.33 13.23 -15.37
N PHE A 59 -3.10 12.30 -14.45
CA PHE A 59 -3.93 12.12 -13.25
C PHE A 59 -4.01 13.40 -12.41
N PHE A 60 -2.89 14.12 -12.25
CA PHE A 60 -2.85 15.39 -11.55
C PHE A 60 -3.68 16.46 -12.28
N ALA A 61 -3.41 16.66 -13.58
CA ALA A 61 -4.13 17.65 -14.39
C ALA A 61 -5.64 17.36 -14.43
N TRP A 62 -6.01 16.08 -14.58
CA TRP A 62 -7.41 15.66 -14.56
C TRP A 62 -8.07 15.85 -13.20
N THR A 63 -7.35 15.62 -12.11
CA THR A 63 -7.85 15.89 -10.74
C THR A 63 -8.14 17.38 -10.54
N LEU A 64 -7.27 18.27 -11.06
CA LEU A 64 -7.50 19.71 -11.00
C LEU A 64 -8.73 20.11 -11.85
N LEU A 65 -8.89 19.51 -13.02
CA LEU A 65 -10.06 19.74 -13.87
C LEU A 65 -11.34 19.26 -13.16
N ALA A 66 -11.37 18.06 -12.62
CA ALA A 66 -12.50 17.51 -11.88
C ALA A 66 -12.85 18.36 -10.64
N ALA A 67 -11.83 18.85 -9.94
CA ALA A 67 -12.01 19.75 -8.79
C ALA A 67 -12.63 21.10 -9.23
N SER A 68 -12.12 21.69 -10.31
CA SER A 68 -12.59 23.00 -10.80
C SER A 68 -14.03 22.98 -11.33
N LEU A 69 -14.45 21.82 -11.85
CA LEU A 69 -15.81 21.60 -12.39
C LEU A 69 -16.79 21.03 -11.36
N SER A 70 -16.33 20.72 -10.14
CA SER A 70 -17.20 20.24 -9.06
C SER A 70 -18.02 21.37 -8.45
N ASN A 71 -19.15 21.02 -7.81
CA ASN A 71 -20.03 22.00 -7.15
C ASN A 71 -19.35 22.77 -5.99
N THR A 72 -18.27 22.21 -5.41
CA THR A 72 -17.51 22.80 -4.30
C THR A 72 -16.01 22.60 -4.52
N PRO A 73 -15.35 23.38 -5.38
CA PRO A 73 -13.93 23.19 -5.74
C PRO A 73 -12.99 23.22 -4.53
N ILE A 74 -13.27 24.05 -3.53
CA ILE A 74 -12.46 24.17 -2.30
C ILE A 74 -12.43 22.85 -1.50
N ALA A 75 -13.48 22.05 -1.57
CA ALA A 75 -13.50 20.75 -0.87
C ALA A 75 -12.45 19.76 -1.42
N ALA A 76 -11.93 19.96 -2.62
CA ALA A 76 -10.85 19.16 -3.20
C ALA A 76 -9.45 19.44 -2.59
N PHE A 77 -9.32 20.51 -1.80
CA PHE A 77 -8.01 20.94 -1.28
C PHE A 77 -7.23 19.85 -0.52
N PRO A 78 -7.83 18.98 0.33
CA PRO A 78 -7.12 17.89 0.98
C PRO A 78 -6.47 16.92 -0.04
N GLN A 79 -7.15 16.62 -1.16
CA GLN A 79 -6.61 15.76 -2.21
C GLN A 79 -5.51 16.45 -3.02
N ILE A 80 -5.67 17.73 -3.33
CA ILE A 80 -4.64 18.53 -4.00
C ILE A 80 -3.39 18.60 -3.14
N LYS A 81 -3.52 18.83 -1.82
CA LYS A 81 -2.40 18.82 -0.87
C LYS A 81 -1.65 17.48 -0.86
N LYS A 82 -2.34 16.34 -1.04
CA LYS A 82 -1.70 15.03 -1.11
C LYS A 82 -0.72 14.88 -2.27
N PHE A 83 -0.83 15.71 -3.33
CA PHE A 83 0.16 15.68 -4.42
C PHE A 83 1.58 16.05 -3.97
N PHE A 84 1.75 16.64 -2.78
CA PHE A 84 3.05 16.76 -2.15
C PHE A 84 3.76 15.39 -2.01
N VAL A 85 3.01 14.33 -1.66
CA VAL A 85 3.55 12.96 -1.53
C VAL A 85 4.06 12.40 -2.87
N TYR A 86 3.44 12.80 -3.99
CA TYR A 86 3.87 12.37 -5.33
C TYR A 86 5.26 12.88 -5.71
N LEU A 87 5.75 13.93 -5.04
CA LEU A 87 7.09 14.48 -5.27
C LEU A 87 8.21 13.52 -4.83
N ILE A 88 7.90 12.43 -4.13
CA ILE A 88 8.86 11.33 -3.89
C ILE A 88 9.36 10.71 -5.20
N VAL A 89 8.55 10.72 -6.27
CA VAL A 89 8.91 10.18 -7.57
C VAL A 89 10.09 10.93 -8.18
N PRO A 90 10.00 12.27 -8.45
CA PRO A 90 11.15 13.00 -8.98
C PRO A 90 12.34 13.02 -8.01
N CYS A 91 12.13 13.03 -6.68
CA CYS A 91 13.20 13.01 -5.71
C CYS A 91 14.03 11.72 -5.80
N LEU A 92 13.37 10.55 -5.75
CA LEU A 92 14.05 9.26 -5.85
C LEU A 92 14.66 9.03 -7.23
N ALA A 93 13.95 9.39 -8.31
CA ALA A 93 14.46 9.25 -9.68
C ALA A 93 15.72 10.09 -9.91
N ALA A 94 15.80 11.31 -9.32
CA ALA A 94 16.97 12.18 -9.42
C ALA A 94 18.11 11.77 -8.48
N ALA A 95 17.77 11.27 -7.29
CA ALA A 95 18.77 10.92 -6.28
C ALA A 95 19.36 9.53 -6.44
N TYR A 96 18.69 8.64 -7.20
CA TYR A 96 19.12 7.25 -7.39
C TYR A 96 20.54 7.19 -7.99
N ASN A 97 21.41 6.41 -7.36
CA ASN A 97 22.82 6.27 -7.72
C ASN A 97 23.32 4.81 -7.77
N GLY A 98 22.42 3.88 -8.03
CA GLY A 98 22.75 2.48 -8.24
C GLY A 98 22.08 1.50 -7.28
N PRO A 99 22.26 0.19 -7.51
CA PRO A 99 21.57 -0.88 -6.78
C PRO A 99 21.82 -0.88 -5.27
N ASP A 100 23.01 -0.48 -4.82
CA ASP A 100 23.33 -0.43 -3.39
C ASP A 100 22.51 0.61 -2.65
N SER A 101 22.19 1.74 -3.30
CA SER A 101 21.30 2.74 -2.72
C SER A 101 19.89 2.19 -2.51
N ALA A 102 19.34 1.49 -3.50
CA ALA A 102 18.05 0.84 -3.39
C ALA A 102 18.05 -0.24 -2.30
N LYS A 103 19.09 -1.07 -2.24
CA LYS A 103 19.27 -2.11 -1.21
C LYS A 103 19.28 -1.50 0.20
N ASN A 104 20.01 -0.40 0.40
CA ASN A 104 20.08 0.28 1.70
C ASN A 104 18.72 0.84 2.12
N ILE A 105 17.97 1.46 1.19
CA ILE A 105 16.62 1.96 1.45
C ILE A 105 15.67 0.81 1.82
N LEU A 106 15.67 -0.28 1.05
CA LEU A 106 14.84 -1.45 1.34
C LEU A 106 15.21 -2.13 2.66
N THR A 107 16.49 -2.13 3.01
CA THR A 107 16.96 -2.64 4.32
C THR A 107 16.47 -1.76 5.47
N ALA A 108 16.57 -0.43 5.33
CA ALA A 108 16.06 0.52 6.33
C ALA A 108 14.54 0.38 6.52
N LEU A 109 13.80 0.24 5.41
CA LEU A 109 12.36 0.00 5.40
C LEU A 109 12.02 -1.31 6.13
N GLY A 110 12.75 -2.39 5.84
CA GLY A 110 12.59 -3.69 6.52
C GLY A 110 12.87 -3.61 8.02
N ALA A 111 13.89 -2.87 8.43
CA ALA A 111 14.22 -2.66 9.84
C ALA A 111 13.11 -1.88 10.57
N ALA A 112 12.65 -0.76 9.99
CA ALA A 112 11.56 0.04 10.55
C ALA A 112 10.26 -0.78 10.66
N GLY A 113 9.93 -1.58 9.62
CA GLY A 113 8.77 -2.47 9.64
C GLY A 113 8.88 -3.57 10.70
N THR A 114 10.07 -4.14 10.91
CA THR A 114 10.31 -5.13 11.95
C THR A 114 10.08 -4.54 13.34
N LEU A 115 10.58 -3.34 13.61
CA LEU A 115 10.34 -2.64 14.88
C LEU A 115 8.86 -2.34 15.09
N SER A 116 8.15 -1.90 14.06
CA SER A 116 6.70 -1.67 14.11
C SER A 116 5.92 -2.97 14.36
N ALA A 117 6.35 -4.09 13.76
CA ALA A 117 5.77 -5.41 14.00
C ALA A 117 5.95 -5.85 15.46
N LEU A 118 7.17 -5.75 16.00
CA LEU A 118 7.45 -6.10 17.39
C LEU A 118 6.59 -5.26 18.36
N TRP A 119 6.50 -3.96 18.12
CA TRP A 119 5.65 -3.08 18.91
C TRP A 119 4.17 -3.49 18.84
N SER A 120 3.68 -3.85 17.67
CA SER A 120 2.29 -4.28 17.48
C SER A 120 1.97 -5.58 18.24
N LEU A 121 2.92 -6.51 18.35
CA LEU A 121 2.74 -7.72 19.15
C LEU A 121 2.65 -7.41 20.65
N LEU A 122 3.37 -6.39 21.14
CA LEU A 122 3.20 -5.89 22.52
C LEU A 122 1.82 -5.23 22.70
N GLN A 123 1.33 -4.45 21.72
CA GLN A 123 -0.03 -3.93 21.75
C GLN A 123 -1.06 -5.06 21.85
N TYR A 124 -0.93 -6.11 21.02
CA TYR A 124 -1.82 -7.27 21.06
C TYR A 124 -1.85 -7.93 22.44
N ALA A 125 -0.68 -8.24 23.01
CA ALA A 125 -0.56 -8.84 24.33
C ALA A 125 -1.21 -7.97 25.43
N LYS A 126 -1.02 -6.64 25.34
CA LYS A 126 -1.63 -5.69 26.29
C LYS A 126 -3.16 -5.69 26.18
N THR A 127 -3.72 -5.59 24.97
CA THR A 127 -5.18 -5.62 24.75
C THR A 127 -5.78 -6.95 25.19
N PHE A 128 -5.07 -8.09 24.94
CA PHE A 128 -5.48 -9.40 25.40
C PHE A 128 -5.56 -9.48 26.93
N SER A 129 -4.50 -9.06 27.62
CA SER A 129 -4.43 -9.06 29.08
C SER A 129 -5.49 -8.14 29.71
N ALA A 130 -5.73 -6.97 29.11
CA ALA A 130 -6.73 -6.02 29.59
C ALA A 130 -8.16 -6.56 29.44
N ALA A 131 -8.48 -7.18 28.30
CA ALA A 131 -9.79 -7.80 28.08
C ALA A 131 -10.04 -8.94 29.08
N GLN A 132 -9.02 -9.78 29.31
CA GLN A 132 -9.10 -10.88 30.27
C GLN A 132 -9.29 -10.38 31.72
N ALA A 133 -8.55 -9.35 32.13
CA ALA A 133 -8.70 -8.74 33.46
C ALA A 133 -10.08 -8.08 33.67
N ALA A 134 -10.67 -7.53 32.62
CA ALA A 134 -11.99 -6.92 32.66
C ALA A 134 -13.16 -7.91 32.48
N GLY A 135 -12.88 -9.21 32.24
CA GLY A 135 -13.91 -10.22 31.96
C GLY A 135 -14.67 -9.98 30.63
N LEU A 136 -14.06 -9.26 29.68
CA LEU A 136 -14.67 -8.93 28.41
C LEU A 136 -14.40 -10.02 27.37
N ASP A 137 -15.32 -10.20 26.42
CA ASP A 137 -15.03 -11.00 25.22
C ASP A 137 -13.91 -10.35 24.42
N PHE A 138 -12.80 -11.10 24.28
CA PHE A 138 -11.61 -10.60 23.60
C PHE A 138 -11.89 -10.19 22.16
N THR A 139 -12.73 -10.93 21.43
CA THR A 139 -13.01 -10.65 20.02
C THR A 139 -13.69 -9.27 19.88
N THR A 140 -14.65 -8.98 20.73
CA THR A 140 -15.36 -7.70 20.74
C THR A 140 -14.42 -6.54 21.11
N ALA A 141 -13.64 -6.71 22.18
CA ALA A 141 -12.67 -5.72 22.63
C ALA A 141 -11.59 -5.45 21.56
N TYR A 142 -11.07 -6.51 20.95
CA TYR A 142 -10.01 -6.40 19.95
C TYR A 142 -10.48 -5.81 18.61
N VAL A 143 -11.71 -6.08 18.17
CA VAL A 143 -12.26 -5.46 16.94
C VAL A 143 -12.37 -3.95 17.09
N ALA A 144 -12.64 -3.45 18.30
CA ALA A 144 -12.69 -2.01 18.58
C ALA A 144 -11.30 -1.36 18.64
N ASP A 145 -10.29 -2.08 19.13
CA ASP A 145 -8.93 -1.57 19.37
C ASP A 145 -7.87 -2.53 18.80
N ARG A 146 -7.79 -2.61 17.47
CA ARG A 146 -6.81 -3.47 16.79
C ARG A 146 -5.42 -2.85 16.82
N ILE A 147 -4.41 -3.73 16.72
CA ILE A 147 -3.01 -3.32 16.64
C ILE A 147 -2.76 -2.38 15.45
N THR A 148 -1.98 -1.36 15.69
CA THR A 148 -1.62 -0.34 14.70
C THR A 148 -0.10 -0.19 14.50
N GLY A 149 0.70 -0.87 15.31
CA GLY A 149 2.16 -0.65 15.33
C GLY A 149 2.46 0.82 15.66
N PHE A 150 3.19 1.50 14.77
CA PHE A 150 3.46 2.94 14.87
C PHE A 150 2.48 3.80 14.09
N MET A 151 1.51 3.17 13.37
CA MET A 151 0.50 3.89 12.58
C MET A 151 -0.66 4.35 13.45
N SER A 152 -1.45 5.29 12.92
CA SER A 152 -2.70 5.75 13.54
C SER A 152 -3.87 4.82 13.28
N HIS A 153 -3.78 3.96 12.25
CA HIS A 153 -4.90 3.14 11.79
C HIS A 153 -4.44 1.72 11.42
N TRP A 154 -5.25 0.70 11.77
CA TRP A 154 -4.92 -0.71 11.55
C TRP A 154 -4.83 -1.10 10.06
N MET A 155 -5.58 -0.44 9.16
CA MET A 155 -5.51 -0.73 7.71
C MET A 155 -4.19 -0.24 7.12
N THR A 156 -3.75 0.97 7.48
CA THR A 156 -2.46 1.54 7.10
C THR A 156 -1.31 0.67 7.63
N PHE A 157 -1.41 0.26 8.91
CA PHE A 157 -0.47 -0.69 9.50
C PHE A 157 -0.43 -2.02 8.72
N GLY A 158 -1.59 -2.60 8.41
CA GLY A 158 -1.68 -3.83 7.62
C GLY A 158 -1.01 -3.70 6.25
N GLY A 159 -1.24 -2.59 5.53
CA GLY A 159 -0.60 -2.30 4.24
C GLY A 159 0.92 -2.15 4.33
N THR A 160 1.43 -1.51 5.40
CA THR A 160 2.88 -1.43 5.65
C THR A 160 3.48 -2.80 5.99
N MET A 161 2.79 -3.61 6.80
CA MET A 161 3.24 -4.98 7.12
C MET A 161 3.24 -5.89 5.88
N MET A 162 2.23 -5.81 5.02
CA MET A 162 2.22 -6.49 3.72
C MET A 162 3.44 -6.10 2.88
N THR A 163 3.74 -4.81 2.81
CA THR A 163 4.87 -4.29 2.03
C THR A 163 6.20 -4.88 2.52
N VAL A 164 6.51 -4.77 3.80
CA VAL A 164 7.78 -5.28 4.33
C VAL A 164 7.84 -6.81 4.33
N PHE A 165 6.71 -7.50 4.52
CA PHE A 165 6.62 -8.95 4.40
C PHE A 165 6.99 -9.43 2.99
N LEU A 166 6.38 -8.85 1.95
CA LEU A 166 6.62 -9.25 0.57
C LEU A 166 8.05 -8.94 0.12
N LEU A 167 8.63 -7.82 0.54
CA LEU A 167 10.05 -7.50 0.29
C LEU A 167 10.99 -8.51 0.98
N GLY A 168 10.75 -8.82 2.25
CA GLY A 168 11.53 -9.78 3.01
C GLY A 168 11.38 -11.22 2.47
N LEU A 169 10.17 -11.61 2.03
CA LEU A 169 9.93 -12.89 1.37
C LEU A 169 10.69 -12.97 0.05
N ALA A 170 10.67 -11.92 -0.78
CA ALA A 170 11.44 -11.87 -2.01
C ALA A 170 12.95 -12.00 -1.75
N TYR A 171 13.47 -11.30 -0.72
CA TYR A 171 14.86 -11.46 -0.30
C TYR A 171 15.17 -12.92 0.08
N THR A 172 14.32 -13.56 0.86
CA THR A 172 14.53 -14.95 1.32
C THR A 172 14.51 -15.94 0.15
N LEU A 173 13.65 -15.71 -0.85
CA LEU A 173 13.51 -16.61 -1.99
C LEU A 173 14.62 -16.43 -3.06
N PHE A 174 15.02 -15.21 -3.34
CA PHE A 174 15.88 -14.90 -4.50
C PHE A 174 17.30 -14.45 -4.16
N ASN A 175 17.61 -14.11 -2.89
CA ASN A 175 18.96 -13.69 -2.49
C ASN A 175 19.74 -14.83 -1.85
N LYS A 176 21.02 -14.98 -2.21
CA LYS A 176 21.93 -15.96 -1.59
C LYS A 176 23.31 -15.33 -1.39
N PRO A 177 24.00 -15.59 -0.26
CA PRO A 177 23.53 -16.39 0.90
C PRO A 177 22.44 -15.66 1.70
N ILE A 178 21.50 -16.44 2.25
CA ILE A 178 20.41 -15.88 3.07
C ILE A 178 20.97 -15.50 4.44
N ARG A 179 20.78 -14.23 4.82
CA ARG A 179 21.08 -13.78 6.19
C ARG A 179 19.93 -14.20 7.10
N TRP A 180 20.19 -15.06 8.08
CA TRP A 180 19.18 -15.64 8.99
C TRP A 180 18.29 -14.60 9.70
N ARG A 181 18.79 -13.38 9.90
CA ARG A 181 18.03 -12.26 10.50
C ARG A 181 16.78 -11.89 9.72
N VAL A 182 16.80 -12.05 8.39
CA VAL A 182 15.64 -11.70 7.55
C VAL A 182 14.49 -12.70 7.71
N PRO A 183 14.67 -14.04 7.56
CA PRO A 183 13.59 -14.98 7.85
C PRO A 183 13.13 -14.92 9.31
N ALA A 184 14.02 -14.63 10.29
CA ALA A 184 13.61 -14.42 11.67
C ALA A 184 12.68 -13.19 11.82
N ALA A 185 13.00 -12.06 11.19
CA ALA A 185 12.13 -10.87 11.18
C ALA A 185 10.78 -11.16 10.51
N LEU A 186 10.77 -11.96 9.43
CA LEU A 186 9.54 -12.32 8.72
C LEU A 186 8.53 -13.07 9.62
N ILE A 187 8.98 -13.84 10.62
CA ILE A 187 8.09 -14.52 11.56
C ILE A 187 7.29 -13.48 12.35
N PHE A 188 7.93 -12.45 12.87
CA PHE A 188 7.26 -11.40 13.64
C PHE A 188 6.35 -10.54 12.75
N ILE A 189 6.81 -10.21 11.53
CA ILE A 189 6.02 -9.44 10.56
C ILE A 189 4.79 -10.26 10.12
N ALA A 190 4.94 -11.56 9.87
CA ALA A 190 3.83 -12.45 9.53
C ALA A 190 2.81 -12.56 10.66
N ALA A 191 3.28 -12.69 11.92
CA ALA A 191 2.41 -12.70 13.09
C ALA A 191 1.63 -11.38 13.22
N ALA A 192 2.31 -10.25 13.09
CA ALA A 192 1.69 -8.92 13.15
C ALA A 192 0.65 -8.72 12.02
N LEU A 193 0.97 -9.14 10.80
CA LEU A 193 0.09 -9.09 9.64
C LEU A 193 -1.17 -9.96 9.84
N PHE A 194 -0.99 -11.15 10.39
CA PHE A 194 -2.09 -12.07 10.67
C PHE A 194 -2.98 -11.54 11.80
N LEU A 195 -2.39 -11.11 12.91
CA LEU A 195 -3.09 -10.56 14.06
C LEU A 195 -3.75 -9.20 13.79
N GLY A 196 -3.41 -8.49 12.74
CA GLY A 196 -4.10 -7.25 12.32
C GLY A 196 -5.55 -7.46 11.86
N TRP A 197 -6.00 -8.69 11.66
CA TRP A 197 -7.38 -9.10 11.30
C TRP A 197 -7.98 -8.35 10.12
N THR A 198 -7.17 -7.96 9.13
CA THR A 198 -7.63 -7.23 7.95
C THR A 198 -7.67 -8.13 6.73
N ARG A 199 -8.85 -8.65 6.40
CA ARG A 199 -9.08 -9.64 5.31
C ARG A 199 -8.52 -9.18 3.96
N GLY A 200 -8.76 -7.93 3.57
CA GLY A 200 -8.27 -7.37 2.31
C GLY A 200 -6.73 -7.40 2.20
N ILE A 201 -6.04 -7.12 3.32
CA ILE A 201 -4.58 -7.19 3.40
C ILE A 201 -4.08 -8.63 3.25
N TRP A 202 -4.76 -9.62 3.85
CA TRP A 202 -4.39 -11.04 3.68
C TRP A 202 -4.49 -11.48 2.22
N ILE A 203 -5.58 -11.08 1.53
CA ILE A 203 -5.79 -11.40 0.10
C ILE A 203 -4.70 -10.74 -0.75
N GLY A 204 -4.38 -9.46 -0.52
CA GLY A 204 -3.31 -8.77 -1.22
C GLY A 204 -1.93 -9.38 -0.96
N THR A 205 -1.64 -9.76 0.31
CA THR A 205 -0.40 -10.45 0.68
C THR A 205 -0.28 -11.80 -0.03
N PHE A 206 -1.38 -12.56 -0.06
CA PHE A 206 -1.42 -13.84 -0.75
C PHE A 206 -1.16 -13.68 -2.26
N ALA A 207 -1.77 -12.69 -2.91
CA ALA A 207 -1.54 -12.43 -4.33
C ALA A 207 -0.07 -12.07 -4.64
N GLY A 208 0.54 -11.19 -3.82
CA GLY A 208 1.97 -10.86 -3.95
C GLY A 208 2.89 -12.06 -3.67
N ALA A 209 2.58 -12.87 -2.65
CA ALA A 209 3.33 -14.09 -2.33
C ALA A 209 3.20 -15.15 -3.44
N LEU A 210 1.99 -15.32 -4.01
CA LEU A 210 1.75 -16.22 -5.14
C LEU A 210 2.60 -15.85 -6.35
N TYR A 211 2.70 -14.53 -6.68
CA TYR A 211 3.60 -14.04 -7.71
C TYR A 211 5.07 -14.42 -7.40
N LEU A 212 5.55 -14.20 -6.17
CA LEU A 212 6.93 -14.54 -5.78
C LEU A 212 7.21 -16.03 -5.91
N ILE A 213 6.31 -16.88 -5.42
CA ILE A 213 6.46 -18.35 -5.45
C ILE A 213 6.40 -18.86 -6.89
N TRP A 214 5.56 -18.28 -7.75
CA TRP A 214 5.53 -18.62 -9.18
C TRP A 214 6.87 -18.43 -9.86
N PHE A 215 7.57 -17.30 -9.62
CA PHE A 215 8.86 -17.01 -10.22
C PHE A 215 10.03 -17.70 -9.50
N TRP A 216 9.84 -18.15 -8.26
CA TRP A 216 10.86 -18.93 -7.54
C TRP A 216 10.78 -20.43 -7.89
N ARG A 217 9.64 -21.07 -7.70
CA ARG A 217 9.38 -22.48 -8.01
C ARG A 217 7.89 -22.74 -8.27
N LYS A 218 7.50 -22.89 -9.51
CA LYS A 218 6.11 -23.08 -9.95
C LYS A 218 5.39 -24.26 -9.26
N SER A 219 6.13 -25.36 -8.99
CA SER A 219 5.56 -26.54 -8.32
C SER A 219 5.00 -26.26 -6.92
N PHE A 220 5.53 -25.25 -6.21
CA PHE A 220 5.01 -24.88 -4.89
C PHE A 220 3.68 -24.12 -4.94
N VAL A 221 3.31 -23.60 -6.10
CA VAL A 221 1.99 -22.95 -6.28
C VAL A 221 0.87 -23.94 -6.03
N LEU A 222 1.05 -25.21 -6.42
CA LEU A 222 0.07 -26.27 -6.18
C LEU A 222 -0.06 -26.65 -4.69
N ALA A 223 0.96 -26.42 -3.90
CA ALA A 223 0.94 -26.66 -2.45
C ALA A 223 0.20 -25.56 -1.66
N LEU A 224 0.07 -24.35 -2.22
CA LEU A 224 -0.53 -23.22 -1.50
C LEU A 224 -1.99 -23.45 -1.07
N PRO A 225 -2.90 -23.98 -1.89
CA PRO A 225 -4.25 -24.28 -1.46
C PRO A 225 -4.28 -25.29 -0.30
N ILE A 226 -3.42 -26.31 -0.37
CA ILE A 226 -3.31 -27.34 0.68
C ILE A 226 -2.81 -26.70 1.98
N LEU A 227 -1.77 -25.87 1.92
CA LEU A 227 -1.24 -25.15 3.07
C LEU A 227 -2.27 -24.17 3.65
N ALA A 228 -3.04 -23.48 2.80
CA ALA A 228 -4.10 -22.58 3.23
C ALA A 228 -5.21 -23.34 3.97
N ILE A 229 -5.67 -24.47 3.45
CA ILE A 229 -6.66 -25.33 4.11
C ILE A 229 -6.11 -25.86 5.45
N ALA A 230 -4.87 -26.35 5.47
CA ALA A 230 -4.23 -26.83 6.70
C ALA A 230 -4.10 -25.71 7.74
N ALA A 231 -3.71 -24.51 7.34
CA ALA A 231 -3.62 -23.35 8.22
C ALA A 231 -4.98 -23.00 8.84
N VAL A 232 -6.05 -22.98 8.05
CA VAL A 232 -7.40 -22.73 8.55
C VAL A 232 -7.87 -23.86 9.50
N ALA A 233 -7.48 -25.10 9.24
CA ALA A 233 -7.88 -26.24 10.09
C ALA A 233 -7.29 -26.14 11.51
N VAL A 234 -6.03 -25.69 11.65
CA VAL A 234 -5.33 -25.57 12.95
C VAL A 234 -5.47 -24.20 13.60
N MET A 235 -6.16 -23.26 12.94
CA MET A 235 -6.32 -21.89 13.39
C MET A 235 -7.25 -21.82 14.63
N PRO A 236 -6.96 -20.96 15.63
CA PRO A 236 -7.89 -20.71 16.74
C PRO A 236 -9.25 -20.22 16.25
N GLN A 237 -10.30 -20.47 17.02
CA GLN A 237 -11.68 -20.25 16.57
C GLN A 237 -11.98 -18.78 16.18
N PRO A 238 -11.55 -17.73 16.90
CA PRO A 238 -11.80 -16.34 16.51
C PRO A 238 -11.25 -15.99 15.13
N GLU A 239 -10.01 -16.42 14.85
CA GLU A 239 -9.33 -16.19 13.56
C GLU A 239 -9.97 -17.02 12.44
N LYS A 240 -10.33 -18.28 12.74
CA LYS A 240 -11.05 -19.16 11.82
C LYS A 240 -12.39 -18.57 11.39
N ASP A 241 -13.16 -18.06 12.35
CA ASP A 241 -14.43 -17.39 12.09
C ASP A 241 -14.24 -16.13 11.26
N ARG A 242 -13.14 -15.41 11.48
CA ARG A 242 -12.78 -14.25 10.68
C ARG A 242 -12.45 -14.59 9.23
N VAL A 243 -11.70 -15.67 9.01
CA VAL A 243 -11.41 -16.18 7.65
C VAL A 243 -12.66 -16.68 6.98
N LEU A 244 -13.48 -17.48 7.66
CA LEU A 244 -14.74 -18.01 7.11
C LEU A 244 -15.74 -16.91 6.78
N SER A 245 -15.70 -15.77 7.46
CA SER A 245 -16.58 -14.63 7.17
C SER A 245 -16.26 -13.95 5.82
N ILE A 246 -15.16 -14.31 5.14
CA ILE A 246 -14.91 -13.92 3.74
C ILE A 246 -15.97 -14.54 2.81
N VAL A 247 -16.38 -15.79 3.09
CA VAL A 247 -17.30 -16.54 2.25
C VAL A 247 -18.74 -16.56 2.79
N LYS A 248 -18.90 -16.48 4.14
CA LYS A 248 -20.22 -16.52 4.80
C LYS A 248 -20.43 -15.22 5.60
N PRO A 249 -21.14 -14.24 5.02
CA PRO A 249 -21.50 -13.00 5.74
C PRO A 249 -22.39 -13.26 6.96
N ARG A 250 -22.22 -12.47 8.02
CA ARG A 250 -22.97 -12.59 9.27
C ARG A 250 -24.07 -11.52 9.38
N GLY A 251 -25.15 -11.65 8.59
CA GLY A 251 -26.36 -10.82 8.70
C GLY A 251 -26.26 -9.44 8.00
N ASN A 252 -27.37 -8.68 8.04
CA ASN A 252 -27.56 -7.45 7.25
C ASN A 252 -26.77 -6.21 7.75
N THR A 253 -26.14 -6.26 8.92
CA THR A 253 -25.31 -5.18 9.47
C THR A 253 -23.82 -5.49 9.41
N ASP A 254 -23.43 -6.56 8.69
CA ASP A 254 -22.04 -6.98 8.52
C ASP A 254 -21.26 -5.99 7.63
N SER A 255 -19.95 -5.95 7.82
CA SER A 255 -19.03 -5.15 7.00
C SER A 255 -19.13 -5.44 5.49
N ASN A 256 -19.66 -6.61 5.09
CA ASN A 256 -19.90 -6.94 3.69
C ASN A 256 -21.14 -6.21 3.14
N SER A 257 -22.22 -6.09 3.91
CA SER A 257 -23.41 -5.32 3.51
C SER A 257 -23.07 -3.84 3.38
N HIS A 258 -22.27 -3.30 4.32
CA HIS A 258 -21.75 -1.95 4.23
C HIS A 258 -20.92 -1.74 2.95
N ARG A 259 -19.99 -2.65 2.63
CA ARG A 259 -19.19 -2.56 1.40
C ARG A 259 -20.02 -2.69 0.14
N ALA A 260 -21.06 -3.53 0.13
CA ALA A 260 -21.98 -3.62 -0.99
C ALA A 260 -22.74 -2.29 -1.20
N ALA A 261 -23.22 -1.68 -0.13
CA ALA A 261 -23.86 -0.36 -0.19
C ALA A 261 -22.92 0.71 -0.78
N LEU A 262 -21.67 0.78 -0.29
CA LEU A 262 -20.65 1.69 -0.80
C LEU A 262 -20.33 1.43 -2.28
N PHE A 263 -20.25 0.17 -2.68
CA PHE A 263 -19.95 -0.23 -4.06
C PHE A 263 -21.06 0.21 -5.03
N PHE A 264 -22.33 -0.11 -4.72
CA PHE A 264 -23.47 0.26 -5.57
C PHE A 264 -23.69 1.77 -5.63
N THR A 265 -23.52 2.47 -4.50
CA THR A 265 -23.55 3.94 -4.48
C THR A 265 -22.46 4.53 -5.38
N GLY A 266 -21.24 3.98 -5.29
CA GLY A 266 -20.14 4.40 -6.17
C GLY A 266 -20.40 4.16 -7.64
N LEU A 267 -21.03 3.02 -8.00
CA LEU A 267 -21.44 2.75 -9.38
C LEU A 267 -22.48 3.75 -9.88
N ALA A 268 -23.48 4.12 -9.05
CA ALA A 268 -24.46 5.12 -9.41
C ALA A 268 -23.82 6.50 -9.65
N MET A 269 -22.85 6.90 -8.81
CA MET A 269 -22.06 8.13 -9.04
C MET A 269 -21.29 8.09 -10.36
N ILE A 270 -20.65 6.95 -10.68
CA ILE A 270 -19.90 6.78 -11.93
C ILE A 270 -20.82 6.84 -13.15
N GLN A 271 -21.99 6.21 -13.08
CA GLN A 271 -22.98 6.23 -14.16
C GLN A 271 -23.48 7.65 -14.43
N ALA A 272 -23.72 8.45 -13.38
CA ALA A 272 -24.16 9.83 -13.50
C ALA A 272 -23.04 10.77 -13.99
N HIS A 273 -21.78 10.53 -13.58
CA HIS A 273 -20.66 11.42 -13.86
C HIS A 273 -19.40 10.67 -14.35
N PRO A 274 -19.45 9.95 -15.52
CA PRO A 274 -18.39 9.02 -15.92
C PRO A 274 -17.05 9.71 -16.24
N LEU A 275 -17.05 10.96 -16.68
CA LEU A 275 -15.83 11.65 -17.11
C LEU A 275 -15.11 12.41 -15.99
N ILE A 276 -15.83 13.12 -15.14
CA ILE A 276 -15.26 14.03 -14.14
C ILE A 276 -15.53 13.57 -12.70
N GLY A 277 -16.43 12.60 -12.52
CA GLY A 277 -16.91 12.20 -11.21
C GLY A 277 -17.77 13.26 -10.51
N VAL A 278 -18.10 13.03 -9.26
CA VAL A 278 -18.85 13.98 -8.42
C VAL A 278 -17.94 15.09 -7.85
N GLY A 279 -16.64 14.99 -8.05
CA GLY A 279 -15.60 15.88 -7.51
C GLY A 279 -14.81 15.23 -6.38
N PRO A 280 -13.49 15.52 -6.27
CA PRO A 280 -12.65 15.02 -5.19
C PRO A 280 -13.20 15.45 -3.82
N GLU A 281 -13.22 14.52 -2.84
CA GLU A 281 -13.79 14.70 -1.48
C GLU A 281 -15.31 14.96 -1.45
N GLN A 282 -16.05 14.68 -2.55
CA GLN A 282 -17.48 14.90 -2.61
C GLN A 282 -18.32 13.62 -2.40
N VAL A 283 -17.69 12.45 -2.30
CA VAL A 283 -18.40 11.15 -2.14
C VAL A 283 -19.30 11.17 -0.91
N GLU A 284 -18.80 11.57 0.26
CA GLU A 284 -19.58 11.60 1.50
C GLU A 284 -20.80 12.51 1.38
N ARG A 285 -20.64 13.70 0.82
CA ARG A 285 -21.72 14.70 0.66
C ARG A 285 -22.81 14.26 -0.32
N ASN A 286 -22.43 13.48 -1.32
CA ASN A 286 -23.34 12.99 -2.35
C ASN A 286 -23.86 11.58 -2.05
N PHE A 287 -23.37 10.94 -0.98
CA PHE A 287 -23.65 9.53 -0.68
C PHE A 287 -25.16 9.26 -0.61
N GLU A 288 -25.91 10.04 0.15
CA GLU A 288 -27.35 9.87 0.35
C GLU A 288 -28.15 9.98 -0.93
N HIS A 289 -27.74 10.89 -1.83
CA HIS A 289 -28.38 11.12 -3.11
C HIS A 289 -28.26 9.93 -4.09
N TYR A 290 -27.10 9.21 -4.05
CA TYR A 290 -26.83 8.10 -4.97
C TYR A 290 -27.02 6.73 -4.30
N ALA A 291 -27.25 6.67 -2.99
CA ALA A 291 -27.42 5.41 -2.28
C ALA A 291 -28.69 4.68 -2.75
N PRO A 292 -28.61 3.37 -3.03
CA PRO A 292 -29.75 2.54 -3.40
C PRO A 292 -30.90 2.63 -2.39
N GLU A 293 -32.15 2.49 -2.86
CA GLU A 293 -33.34 2.64 -2.03
C GLU A 293 -33.51 1.51 -0.99
N ASP A 294 -32.95 0.33 -1.27
CA ASP A 294 -32.99 -0.86 -0.41
C ASP A 294 -32.05 -0.74 0.83
N ILE A 295 -31.18 0.29 0.87
CA ILE A 295 -30.35 0.55 2.05
C ILE A 295 -31.21 1.13 3.18
N PRO A 296 -31.18 0.54 4.41
CA PRO A 296 -31.94 1.02 5.54
C PRO A 296 -31.68 2.50 5.85
N ARG A 297 -32.76 3.28 6.01
CA ARG A 297 -32.70 4.69 6.41
C ARG A 297 -33.42 4.90 7.74
N PRO A 298 -32.88 5.71 8.68
CA PRO A 298 -31.59 6.40 8.59
C PRO A 298 -30.43 5.40 8.50
N PHE A 299 -29.34 5.78 7.84
CA PHE A 299 -28.17 4.92 7.70
C PHE A 299 -27.66 4.43 9.05
N PRO A 300 -27.22 3.16 9.17
CA PRO A 300 -26.69 2.62 10.41
C PRO A 300 -25.54 3.49 10.93
N ARG A 301 -25.60 3.93 12.21
CA ARG A 301 -24.57 4.80 12.82
C ARG A 301 -23.16 4.19 12.80
N ALA A 302 -23.06 2.86 12.77
CA ALA A 302 -21.79 2.14 12.69
C ALA A 302 -21.17 2.18 11.28
N TRP A 303 -21.88 2.66 10.28
CA TRP A 303 -21.40 2.76 8.91
C TRP A 303 -20.74 4.11 8.70
N TRP A 304 -19.59 4.11 8.05
CA TRP A 304 -18.88 5.31 7.66
C TRP A 304 -18.85 5.43 6.14
N TYR A 305 -19.16 6.61 5.63
CA TYR A 305 -19.40 6.85 4.20
C TYR A 305 -18.37 7.78 3.57
N GLY A 306 -17.30 8.12 4.27
CA GLY A 306 -16.29 9.08 3.80
C GLY A 306 -15.56 8.62 2.56
N HIS A 307 -15.49 7.29 2.30
CA HIS A 307 -14.95 6.73 1.06
C HIS A 307 -15.55 5.34 0.75
N LEU A 308 -15.35 4.88 -0.50
CA LEU A 308 -16.03 3.70 -1.06
C LEU A 308 -15.29 2.37 -0.81
N HIS A 309 -14.25 2.33 -0.01
CA HIS A 309 -13.45 1.13 0.30
C HIS A 309 -13.00 0.31 -0.94
N ASN A 310 -12.77 0.98 -2.07
CA ASN A 310 -12.30 0.39 -3.32
C ASN A 310 -11.64 1.49 -4.15
N ILE A 311 -10.33 1.35 -4.49
CA ILE A 311 -9.60 2.40 -5.22
C ILE A 311 -10.15 2.64 -6.61
N TYR A 312 -10.62 1.60 -7.28
CA TYR A 312 -11.12 1.69 -8.66
C TYR A 312 -12.44 2.48 -8.71
N ILE A 313 -13.37 2.12 -7.82
CA ILE A 313 -14.65 2.80 -7.70
C ILE A 313 -14.46 4.22 -7.15
N GLN A 314 -13.61 4.39 -6.13
CA GLN A 314 -13.36 5.70 -5.53
C GLN A 314 -12.79 6.70 -6.53
N PHE A 315 -11.70 6.34 -7.24
CA PHE A 315 -11.12 7.26 -8.22
C PHE A 315 -12.07 7.57 -9.38
N SER A 316 -12.86 6.57 -9.80
CA SER A 316 -13.87 6.79 -10.85
C SER A 316 -15.02 7.68 -10.37
N ALA A 317 -15.53 7.47 -9.15
CA ALA A 317 -16.60 8.28 -8.57
C ALA A 317 -16.15 9.71 -8.28
N ASP A 318 -14.94 9.87 -7.73
CA ASP A 318 -14.38 11.19 -7.38
C ASP A 318 -14.00 12.04 -8.60
N ARG A 319 -13.34 11.42 -9.60
CA ARG A 319 -12.60 12.13 -10.67
C ARG A 319 -12.90 11.63 -12.07
N GLY A 320 -13.82 10.66 -12.19
CA GLY A 320 -14.17 10.01 -13.44
C GLY A 320 -13.22 8.86 -13.83
N ILE A 321 -13.69 8.07 -14.78
CA ILE A 321 -12.97 6.90 -15.33
C ILE A 321 -11.59 7.29 -15.90
N PRO A 322 -11.38 8.44 -16.59
CA PRO A 322 -10.07 8.78 -17.11
C PRO A 322 -8.99 8.92 -16.03
N ALA A 323 -9.32 9.50 -14.87
CA ALA A 323 -8.38 9.62 -13.75
C ALA A 323 -8.04 8.23 -13.16
N MET A 324 -9.06 7.40 -12.98
CA MET A 324 -8.85 6.02 -12.50
C MET A 324 -7.94 5.23 -13.46
N LEU A 325 -8.20 5.28 -14.75
CA LEU A 325 -7.38 4.59 -15.76
C LEU A 325 -5.94 5.12 -15.75
N ALA A 326 -5.73 6.41 -15.53
CA ALA A 326 -4.40 7.00 -15.48
C ALA A 326 -3.60 6.48 -14.27
N ILE A 327 -4.15 6.57 -13.06
CA ILE A 327 -3.43 6.14 -11.85
C ILE A 327 -3.22 4.62 -11.81
N ILE A 328 -4.23 3.83 -12.15
CA ILE A 328 -4.12 2.37 -12.21
C ILE A 328 -3.21 1.95 -13.37
N GLY A 329 -3.32 2.61 -14.53
CA GLY A 329 -2.44 2.38 -15.67
C GLY A 329 -0.98 2.65 -15.34
N PHE A 330 -0.66 3.70 -14.56
CA PHE A 330 0.69 3.94 -14.06
C PHE A 330 1.21 2.78 -13.24
N PHE A 331 0.44 2.33 -12.23
CA PHE A 331 0.84 1.21 -11.37
C PHE A 331 0.99 -0.08 -12.17
N PHE A 332 0.05 -0.39 -13.06
CA PHE A 332 0.09 -1.59 -13.89
C PHE A 332 1.30 -1.59 -14.84
N TRP A 333 1.51 -0.50 -15.58
CA TRP A 333 2.61 -0.37 -16.54
C TRP A 333 3.98 -0.46 -15.87
N SER A 334 4.15 0.26 -14.76
CA SER A 334 5.38 0.22 -13.98
C SER A 334 5.64 -1.17 -13.41
N THR A 335 4.63 -1.81 -12.80
CA THR A 335 4.73 -3.16 -12.26
C THR A 335 5.11 -4.18 -13.32
N TRP A 336 4.46 -4.11 -14.48
CA TRP A 336 4.76 -4.97 -15.64
C TRP A 336 6.22 -4.83 -16.08
N THR A 337 6.70 -3.60 -16.22
CA THR A 337 8.08 -3.32 -16.65
C THR A 337 9.09 -3.83 -15.62
N ILE A 338 8.84 -3.59 -14.32
CA ILE A 338 9.67 -4.07 -13.21
C ILE A 338 9.69 -5.61 -13.18
N ALA A 339 8.53 -6.26 -13.32
CA ALA A 339 8.42 -7.72 -13.33
C ALA A 339 9.18 -8.34 -14.53
N ARG A 340 9.11 -7.74 -15.72
CA ARG A 340 9.88 -8.17 -16.89
C ARG A 340 11.39 -8.02 -16.68
N ALA A 341 11.82 -6.92 -16.06
CA ALA A 341 13.22 -6.73 -15.70
C ALA A 341 13.68 -7.75 -14.65
N ALA A 342 12.84 -8.06 -13.65
CA ALA A 342 13.13 -9.03 -12.59
C ALA A 342 13.46 -10.44 -13.14
N VAL A 343 12.76 -10.87 -14.20
CA VAL A 343 13.01 -12.19 -14.84
C VAL A 343 14.41 -12.27 -15.45
N ARG A 344 14.93 -11.14 -15.96
CA ARG A 344 16.24 -11.05 -16.63
C ARG A 344 17.37 -10.64 -15.69
N ALA A 345 17.04 -10.26 -14.45
CA ALA A 345 17.98 -9.71 -13.49
C ALA A 345 18.96 -10.75 -12.95
N GLY A 346 20.22 -10.34 -12.72
CA GLY A 346 21.16 -11.08 -11.90
C GLY A 346 20.76 -11.13 -10.44
N THR A 347 21.36 -12.03 -9.66
CA THR A 347 20.98 -12.38 -8.27
C THR A 347 20.84 -11.17 -7.36
N ASP A 348 21.74 -10.18 -7.47
CA ASP A 348 21.78 -9.02 -6.56
C ASP A 348 20.57 -8.08 -6.73
N ARG A 349 20.02 -7.96 -7.94
CA ARG A 349 18.87 -7.09 -8.25
C ARG A 349 17.54 -7.85 -8.26
N LYS A 350 17.60 -9.17 -8.50
CA LYS A 350 16.42 -10.03 -8.71
C LYS A 350 15.42 -9.94 -7.57
N TRP A 351 15.89 -10.05 -6.32
CA TRP A 351 15.02 -10.00 -5.15
C TRP A 351 14.35 -8.64 -4.98
N MET A 352 15.07 -7.53 -5.26
CA MET A 352 14.51 -6.17 -5.15
C MET A 352 13.39 -5.96 -6.17
N LEU A 353 13.65 -6.31 -7.43
CA LEU A 353 12.68 -6.15 -8.52
C LEU A 353 11.45 -7.03 -8.33
N HIS A 354 11.63 -8.32 -8.00
CA HIS A 354 10.50 -9.20 -7.70
C HIS A 354 9.73 -8.75 -6.46
N GLY A 355 10.43 -8.30 -5.41
CA GLY A 355 9.81 -7.79 -4.20
C GLY A 355 8.95 -6.55 -4.46
N ILE A 356 9.46 -5.57 -5.20
CA ILE A 356 8.72 -4.36 -5.55
C ILE A 356 7.50 -4.70 -6.43
N ALA A 357 7.64 -5.59 -7.40
CA ALA A 357 6.52 -6.04 -8.23
C ALA A 357 5.44 -6.74 -7.37
N ALA A 358 5.84 -7.62 -6.45
CA ALA A 358 4.93 -8.30 -5.54
C ALA A 358 4.16 -7.33 -4.63
N VAL A 359 4.85 -6.32 -4.08
CA VAL A 359 4.21 -5.26 -3.28
C VAL A 359 3.18 -4.50 -4.10
N SER A 360 3.52 -4.09 -5.31
CA SER A 360 2.58 -3.38 -6.19
C SER A 360 1.34 -4.23 -6.51
N ILE A 361 1.52 -5.53 -6.81
CA ILE A 361 0.41 -6.48 -7.00
C ILE A 361 -0.43 -6.54 -5.72
N GLY A 362 0.19 -6.67 -4.55
CA GLY A 362 -0.50 -6.69 -3.26
C GLY A 362 -1.34 -5.45 -3.02
N ILE A 363 -0.79 -4.25 -3.28
CA ILE A 363 -1.50 -2.97 -3.14
C ILE A 363 -2.70 -2.88 -4.09
N LEU A 364 -2.53 -3.26 -5.37
CA LEU A 364 -3.62 -3.24 -6.35
C LEU A 364 -4.74 -4.23 -5.98
N VAL A 365 -4.40 -5.44 -5.54
CA VAL A 365 -5.39 -6.43 -5.10
C VAL A 365 -6.09 -5.99 -3.81
N THR A 366 -5.36 -5.48 -2.82
CA THR A 366 -5.95 -4.90 -1.60
C THR A 366 -6.88 -3.75 -1.94
N GLY A 367 -6.54 -2.96 -2.95
CA GLY A 367 -7.32 -1.82 -3.43
C GLY A 367 -8.73 -2.17 -3.92
N ILE A 368 -9.03 -3.44 -4.18
CA ILE A 368 -10.41 -3.89 -4.46
C ILE A 368 -11.29 -3.80 -3.20
N PHE A 369 -10.68 -3.90 -2.02
CA PHE A 369 -11.38 -3.96 -0.74
C PHE A 369 -11.17 -2.72 0.13
N GLU A 370 -10.20 -1.86 -0.21
CA GLU A 370 -9.80 -0.70 0.59
C GLU A 370 -9.39 0.47 -0.31
N HIS A 371 -9.58 1.69 0.20
CA HIS A 371 -9.06 2.90 -0.45
C HIS A 371 -7.62 3.20 0.03
N ASN A 372 -6.75 2.19 -0.07
CA ASN A 372 -5.39 2.20 0.50
C ASN A 372 -4.47 3.28 -0.09
N LEU A 373 -4.64 3.69 -1.35
CA LEU A 373 -3.88 4.79 -1.95
C LEU A 373 -4.30 6.19 -1.46
N ALA A 374 -5.34 6.29 -0.62
CA ALA A 374 -5.67 7.51 0.08
C ALA A 374 -4.75 7.77 1.28
N ASP A 375 -4.22 6.71 1.89
CA ASP A 375 -3.30 6.84 3.01
C ASP A 375 -1.94 7.34 2.51
N SER A 376 -1.48 8.46 3.05
CA SER A 376 -0.22 9.09 2.60
C SER A 376 0.98 8.18 2.79
N GLU A 377 0.97 7.32 3.81
CA GLU A 377 2.00 6.33 4.10
C GLU A 377 2.06 5.25 3.02
N ILE A 378 0.91 4.66 2.67
CA ILE A 378 0.83 3.62 1.62
C ILE A 378 1.13 4.21 0.25
N LEU A 379 0.64 5.42 -0.02
CA LEU A 379 0.95 6.14 -1.26
C LEU A 379 2.45 6.44 -1.40
N MET A 380 3.11 6.91 -0.32
CA MET A 380 4.56 7.15 -0.27
C MET A 380 5.34 5.88 -0.58
N LEU A 381 4.97 4.76 0.08
CA LEU A 381 5.59 3.45 -0.15
C LEU A 381 5.38 2.97 -1.59
N ALA A 382 4.16 3.05 -2.10
CA ALA A 382 3.83 2.60 -3.44
C ALA A 382 4.61 3.36 -4.53
N LEU A 383 4.57 4.70 -4.47
CA LEU A 383 5.25 5.56 -5.43
C LEU A 383 6.78 5.43 -5.32
N GLY A 384 7.30 5.42 -4.10
CA GLY A 384 8.73 5.32 -3.85
C GLY A 384 9.30 3.97 -4.30
N LEU A 385 8.64 2.86 -3.98
CA LEU A 385 9.07 1.53 -4.40
C LEU A 385 9.01 1.36 -5.92
N ILE A 386 7.94 1.81 -6.58
CA ILE A 386 7.85 1.78 -8.05
C ILE A 386 8.96 2.62 -8.68
N THR A 387 9.28 3.78 -8.12
CA THR A 387 10.37 4.62 -8.64
C THR A 387 11.72 3.92 -8.50
N LEU A 388 12.02 3.33 -7.34
CA LEU A 388 13.23 2.54 -7.14
C LEU A 388 13.30 1.34 -8.09
N GLY A 389 12.19 0.62 -8.26
CA GLY A 389 12.09 -0.51 -9.18
C GLY A 389 12.29 -0.10 -10.64
N GLY A 390 11.72 1.02 -11.05
CA GLY A 390 11.91 1.60 -12.39
C GLY A 390 13.37 1.99 -12.65
N SER A 391 14.03 2.64 -11.69
CA SER A 391 15.45 3.00 -11.77
C SER A 391 16.34 1.77 -11.84
N LEU A 392 16.09 0.74 -11.00
CA LEU A 392 16.79 -0.54 -11.02
C LEU A 392 16.63 -1.28 -12.37
N ALA A 393 15.44 -1.22 -12.96
CA ALA A 393 15.15 -1.84 -14.25
C ALA A 393 15.87 -1.11 -15.41
N ALA A 394 15.89 0.22 -15.37
CA ALA A 394 16.58 1.04 -16.39
C ALA A 394 18.10 0.82 -16.39
N ASP A 395 18.71 0.61 -15.23
CA ASP A 395 20.14 0.32 -15.12
C ASP A 395 20.57 -0.98 -15.79
N GLN A 396 19.66 -1.93 -15.99
CA GLN A 396 19.96 -3.19 -16.70
C GLN A 396 20.10 -2.98 -18.21
N CYS A 397 19.40 -2.00 -18.76
CA CYS A 397 19.42 -1.71 -20.19
C CYS A 397 20.68 -0.92 -20.63
N THR A 398 21.46 -0.42 -19.69
CA THR A 398 22.65 0.42 -19.95
C THR A 398 23.98 -0.34 -19.85
N ILE A 399 23.99 -1.62 -19.45
CA ILE A 399 25.18 -2.47 -19.43
C ILE A 399 25.23 -3.20 -20.76
N PRO A 400 26.22 -2.90 -21.67
CA PRO A 400 26.43 -3.71 -22.89
C PRO A 400 26.75 -5.14 -22.47
N VAL A 401 26.13 -6.10 -23.13
CA VAL A 401 26.41 -7.54 -23.02
C VAL A 401 27.80 -7.83 -23.59
#